data_ddfd5dba585b30e2e185730a89847578
#
_entry.id   ddfd5dba585b30e2e185730a89847578
#
_cell.length_a   1.000
_cell.length_b   1.000
_cell.length_c   1.000
_cell.angle_alpha   90.00
_cell.angle_beta   90.00
_cell.angle_gamma   90.00
#
_symmetry.space_group_name_H-M   'P 1'
#
loop_
_entity.id
_entity.type
_entity.pdbx_description
1 polymer ?
#
loop_
_entity_poly.entity_id
_entity_poly.type
_entity_poly.pdbx_seq_one_letter_code
_entity_poly.pdbx_strand_id
1 'polypeptide(L)'
;MITTLDTQPQEWMESNPNAFHTIAACTFDNIEHIEYWINKLVPKNRNGEFVKWSSGKRNVRYRDIFINNCIKYVNEIDFYVNCISAKAGEMSWIAWSFYMQNQNHIRQEKDRKGRNNLVFQITEEKSIAFPVLRAGFLIWYYYALKYLSDVKKIKGKFLSDYFASDELGPGEGKALGAAFVNFLLKQSNLDIQISLPTNERFKNLDRISDYFCGWVNSIRNLSATKENIEKFDLLSNKNPMIDGFIYIPLLTIIDENGTDITSEIMRKVIEGSKINGENEQN
;
A
#
# COMPACT_ATOMS: atom_id res chain seq x y z
N MET A 1 -6.03 -19.77 4.33
CA MET A 1 -5.43 -18.51 4.83
C MET A 1 -6.19 -17.33 4.24
N ILE A 2 -6.31 -16.24 5.00
CA ILE A 2 -6.92 -14.97 4.59
C ILE A 2 -5.94 -13.86 4.91
N THR A 3 -5.67 -12.99 3.95
CA THR A 3 -4.80 -11.82 4.15
C THR A 3 -5.64 -10.55 4.14
N THR A 4 -5.55 -9.76 5.19
CA THR A 4 -6.14 -8.42 5.24
C THR A 4 -5.07 -7.39 4.87
N LEU A 5 -5.49 -6.36 4.14
CA LEU A 5 -4.61 -5.30 3.65
C LEU A 5 -5.15 -3.94 4.06
N ASP A 6 -4.23 -3.05 4.47
CA ASP A 6 -4.51 -1.63 4.58
C ASP A 6 -3.35 -0.78 4.08
N THR A 7 -3.60 0.50 3.79
CA THR A 7 -2.61 1.44 3.28
C THR A 7 -2.65 2.78 4.00
N GLN A 8 -1.46 3.35 4.27
CA GLN A 8 -1.29 4.67 4.88
C GLN A 8 -0.15 5.45 4.17
N PRO A 9 -0.22 6.78 4.03
CA PRO A 9 -1.38 7.63 4.27
C PRO A 9 -2.42 7.48 3.15
N GLN A 10 -3.66 7.79 3.46
CA GLN A 10 -4.74 7.89 2.47
C GLN A 10 -4.69 9.23 1.73
N GLU A 11 -3.98 10.22 2.27
CA GLU A 11 -3.84 11.56 1.69
C GLU A 11 -2.58 11.70 0.83
N TRP A 12 -2.74 12.47 -0.17
CA TRP A 12 -2.07 12.63 -1.46
C TRP A 12 -0.56 12.86 -1.48
N MET A 13 0.03 12.07 -2.33
CA MET A 13 1.41 12.01 -2.75
C MET A 13 1.96 13.33 -3.32
N GLU A 14 1.09 14.23 -3.80
CA GLU A 14 1.48 15.49 -4.44
C GLU A 14 2.07 16.49 -3.46
N SER A 15 1.65 16.44 -2.17
CA SER A 15 2.06 17.44 -1.18
C SER A 15 3.42 17.16 -0.52
N ASN A 16 3.87 15.90 -0.51
CA ASN A 16 5.15 15.52 0.08
C ASN A 16 5.79 14.30 -0.60
N PRO A 17 6.65 14.48 -1.62
CA PRO A 17 7.28 13.39 -2.34
C PRO A 17 8.22 12.52 -1.47
N ASN A 18 8.67 13.04 -0.32
CA ASN A 18 9.53 12.30 0.60
C ASN A 18 8.74 11.48 1.63
N ALA A 19 7.43 11.67 1.71
CA ALA A 19 6.61 10.87 2.60
C ALA A 19 6.57 9.41 2.17
N PHE A 20 6.59 8.52 3.14
CA PHE A 20 6.41 7.09 2.88
C PHE A 20 4.92 6.73 2.86
N HIS A 21 4.58 5.90 1.89
CA HIS A 21 3.35 5.12 1.85
C HIS A 21 3.67 3.72 2.31
N THR A 22 2.81 3.15 3.13
CA THR A 22 2.97 1.80 3.66
C THR A 22 1.74 0.97 3.34
N ILE A 23 1.94 -0.28 2.93
CA ILE A 23 0.93 -1.33 2.87
C ILE A 23 1.24 -2.31 3.99
N ALA A 24 0.26 -2.63 4.83
CA ALA A 24 0.36 -3.74 5.77
C ALA A 24 -0.49 -4.91 5.31
N ALA A 25 0.11 -6.08 5.21
CA ALA A 25 -0.52 -7.35 4.92
C ALA A 25 -0.47 -8.24 6.16
N CYS A 26 -1.62 -8.53 6.75
CA CYS A 26 -1.73 -9.43 7.89
C CYS A 26 -2.41 -10.73 7.43
N THR A 27 -1.70 -11.88 7.59
CA THR A 27 -2.16 -13.17 7.08
C THR A 27 -2.52 -14.10 8.23
N PHE A 28 -3.74 -14.61 8.20
CA PHE A 28 -4.37 -15.45 9.21
C PHE A 28 -4.84 -16.77 8.61
N ASP A 29 -5.06 -17.77 9.44
CA ASP A 29 -5.54 -19.07 8.98
C ASP A 29 -6.99 -19.01 8.44
N ASN A 30 -7.87 -18.30 9.16
CA ASN A 30 -9.29 -18.17 8.85
C ASN A 30 -9.89 -16.89 9.48
N ILE A 31 -11.20 -16.69 9.30
CA ILE A 31 -11.92 -15.52 9.82
C ILE A 31 -11.99 -15.53 11.35
N GLU A 32 -12.23 -16.66 11.96
CA GLU A 32 -12.30 -16.82 13.41
C GLU A 32 -10.97 -16.44 14.08
N HIS A 33 -9.85 -16.76 13.42
CA HIS A 33 -8.51 -16.38 13.85
C HIS A 33 -8.31 -14.85 13.79
N ILE A 34 -8.82 -14.19 12.74
CA ILE A 34 -8.81 -12.72 12.65
C ILE A 34 -9.64 -12.12 13.79
N GLU A 35 -10.88 -12.60 13.99
CA GLU A 35 -11.80 -12.11 15.01
C GLU A 35 -11.22 -12.27 16.43
N TYR A 36 -10.53 -13.39 16.70
CA TYR A 36 -9.83 -13.63 17.95
C TYR A 36 -8.76 -12.56 18.22
N TRP A 37 -7.88 -12.30 17.24
CA TRP A 37 -6.80 -11.34 17.40
C TRP A 37 -7.28 -9.89 17.39
N ILE A 38 -8.31 -9.54 16.64
CA ILE A 38 -8.95 -8.22 16.70
C ILE A 38 -9.45 -7.96 18.14
N ASN A 39 -10.11 -8.92 18.76
CA ASN A 39 -10.62 -8.77 20.13
C ASN A 39 -9.49 -8.66 21.17
N LYS A 40 -8.33 -9.25 20.95
CA LYS A 40 -7.16 -9.14 21.83
C LYS A 40 -6.37 -7.85 21.65
N LEU A 41 -6.16 -7.43 20.41
CA LEU A 41 -5.20 -6.37 20.09
C LEU A 41 -5.88 -5.01 19.89
N VAL A 42 -7.01 -4.97 19.19
CA VAL A 42 -7.63 -3.72 18.73
C VAL A 42 -8.50 -3.12 19.84
N PRO A 43 -8.26 -1.85 20.20
CA PRO A 43 -9.06 -1.18 21.23
C PRO A 43 -10.49 -0.90 20.75
N LYS A 44 -11.41 -0.89 21.71
CA LYS A 44 -12.81 -0.50 21.51
C LYS A 44 -13.09 0.86 22.13
N ASN A 45 -13.98 1.63 21.50
CA ASN A 45 -14.51 2.85 22.06
C ASN A 45 -15.54 2.56 23.19
N ARG A 46 -16.12 3.62 23.76
CA ARG A 46 -17.13 3.50 24.84
C ARG A 46 -18.40 2.76 24.41
N ASN A 47 -18.66 2.73 23.10
CA ASN A 47 -19.84 2.04 22.53
C ASN A 47 -19.54 0.58 22.18
N GLY A 48 -18.33 0.07 22.46
CA GLY A 48 -17.92 -1.28 22.14
C GLY A 48 -17.46 -1.49 20.68
N GLU A 49 -17.33 -0.42 19.88
CA GLU A 49 -16.90 -0.49 18.49
C GLU A 49 -15.36 -0.46 18.39
N PHE A 50 -14.81 -1.24 17.48
CA PHE A 50 -13.37 -1.21 17.19
C PHE A 50 -12.94 0.12 16.58
N VAL A 51 -11.89 0.71 17.14
CA VAL A 51 -11.36 2.00 16.71
C VAL A 51 -10.37 1.80 15.56
N LYS A 52 -10.41 2.70 14.58
CA LYS A 52 -9.39 2.79 13.51
C LYS A 52 -8.13 3.52 13.97
N TRP A 53 -6.99 3.23 13.31
CA TRP A 53 -5.76 3.99 13.47
C TRP A 53 -5.86 5.41 12.89
N SER A 54 -6.89 6.11 12.97
CA SER A 54 -7.01 7.41 12.32
C SER A 54 -6.05 8.45 12.90
N SER A 55 -5.70 9.44 12.08
CA SER A 55 -4.68 10.47 12.32
C SER A 55 -5.04 11.53 13.39
N GLY A 56 -6.18 11.47 14.04
CA GLY A 56 -6.61 12.47 15.01
C GLY A 56 -5.86 12.40 16.34
N LYS A 57 -5.52 13.57 16.92
CA LYS A 57 -4.94 13.70 18.29
C LYS A 57 -5.75 12.94 19.35
N ARG A 58 -7.06 12.79 19.17
CA ARG A 58 -7.96 12.07 20.08
C ARG A 58 -7.70 10.55 20.12
N ASN A 59 -7.01 9.99 19.13
CA ASN A 59 -6.80 8.56 18.99
C ASN A 59 -5.43 8.07 19.48
N VAL A 60 -4.55 8.95 19.97
CA VAL A 60 -3.22 8.55 20.48
C VAL A 60 -3.34 7.47 21.55
N ARG A 61 -4.27 7.64 22.51
CA ARG A 61 -4.51 6.62 23.56
C ARG A 61 -4.86 5.24 22.99
N TYR A 62 -5.65 5.17 21.92
CA TYR A 62 -6.03 3.89 21.31
C TYR A 62 -4.85 3.24 20.60
N ARG A 63 -3.98 4.03 19.98
CA ARG A 63 -2.73 3.54 19.37
C ARG A 63 -1.82 2.93 20.43
N ASP A 64 -1.63 3.62 21.55
CA ASP A 64 -0.81 3.12 22.66
C ASP A 64 -1.38 1.83 23.25
N ILE A 65 -2.71 1.70 23.35
CA ILE A 65 -3.36 0.46 23.79
C ILE A 65 -3.03 -0.68 22.83
N PHE A 66 -3.17 -0.47 21.51
CA PHE A 66 -2.84 -1.50 20.52
C PHE A 66 -1.35 -1.91 20.63
N ILE A 67 -0.45 -0.93 20.63
CA ILE A 67 1.00 -1.16 20.73
C ILE A 67 1.33 -1.95 22.00
N ASN A 68 0.78 -1.57 23.15
CA ASN A 68 1.01 -2.28 24.41
C ASN A 68 0.42 -3.69 24.41
N ASN A 69 -0.73 -3.91 23.76
CA ASN A 69 -1.30 -5.23 23.57
C ASN A 69 -0.40 -6.11 22.70
N CYS A 70 0.16 -5.58 21.60
CA CYS A 70 1.14 -6.33 20.79
C CYS A 70 2.36 -6.75 21.59
N ILE A 71 2.91 -5.88 22.44
CA ILE A 71 4.03 -6.21 23.31
C ILE A 71 3.64 -7.26 24.36
N LYS A 72 2.45 -7.12 24.96
CA LYS A 72 1.95 -8.09 25.94
C LYS A 72 1.82 -9.49 25.37
N TYR A 73 1.36 -9.61 24.14
CA TYR A 73 1.09 -10.89 23.49
C TYR A 73 2.17 -11.28 22.46
N VAL A 74 3.36 -10.69 22.48
CA VAL A 74 4.41 -10.87 21.46
C VAL A 74 4.76 -12.35 21.20
N ASN A 75 4.77 -13.18 22.23
CA ASN A 75 5.09 -14.61 22.11
C ASN A 75 3.87 -15.48 21.73
N GLU A 76 2.66 -14.89 21.73
CA GLU A 76 1.43 -15.61 21.40
C GLU A 76 0.96 -15.28 19.96
N ILE A 77 1.41 -14.15 19.40
CA ILE A 77 1.04 -13.74 18.03
C ILE A 77 1.52 -14.82 17.06
N ASP A 78 0.56 -15.44 16.36
CA ASP A 78 0.72 -16.57 15.44
C ASP A 78 0.18 -16.28 14.03
N PHE A 79 0.12 -15.02 13.66
CA PHE A 79 -0.21 -14.56 12.30
C PHE A 79 0.94 -13.74 11.71
N TYR A 80 1.06 -13.75 10.37
CA TYR A 80 2.11 -13.00 9.69
C TYR A 80 1.72 -11.55 9.50
N VAL A 81 2.69 -10.65 9.71
CA VAL A 81 2.60 -9.22 9.40
C VAL A 81 3.73 -8.86 8.44
N ASN A 82 3.40 -8.31 7.29
CA ASN A 82 4.36 -7.81 6.32
C ASN A 82 4.01 -6.36 5.98
N CYS A 83 4.88 -5.42 6.35
CA CYS A 83 4.68 -4.01 6.02
C CYS A 83 5.68 -3.59 4.94
N ILE A 84 5.15 -3.17 3.80
CA ILE A 84 5.90 -2.78 2.61
C ILE A 84 5.75 -1.28 2.42
N SER A 85 6.88 -0.57 2.29
CA SER A 85 6.88 0.88 2.18
C SER A 85 7.59 1.36 0.92
N ALA A 86 7.11 2.46 0.34
CA ALA A 86 7.75 3.21 -0.73
C ALA A 86 7.55 4.71 -0.54
N LYS A 87 8.42 5.54 -1.10
CA LYS A 87 8.25 7.00 -1.09
C LYS A 87 7.22 7.46 -2.10
N ALA A 88 6.45 8.48 -1.75
CA ALA A 88 5.45 9.06 -2.65
C ALA A 88 6.05 9.52 -3.99
N GLY A 89 7.25 10.11 -3.97
CA GLY A 89 7.95 10.54 -5.19
C GLY A 89 8.34 9.40 -6.13
N GLU A 90 8.44 8.17 -5.63
CA GLU A 90 8.72 6.99 -6.45
C GLU A 90 7.52 6.56 -7.32
N MET A 91 6.31 6.97 -6.96
CA MET A 91 5.08 6.54 -7.67
C MET A 91 5.03 7.02 -9.12
N SER A 92 5.42 8.27 -9.39
CA SER A 92 5.52 8.75 -10.77
C SER A 92 6.54 7.97 -11.59
N TRP A 93 7.69 7.68 -11.00
CA TRP A 93 8.73 6.89 -11.62
C TRP A 93 8.26 5.47 -11.94
N ILE A 94 7.59 4.82 -10.99
CA ILE A 94 7.00 3.49 -11.19
C ILE A 94 6.03 3.49 -12.36
N ALA A 95 5.15 4.50 -12.43
CA ALA A 95 4.19 4.64 -13.52
C ALA A 95 4.86 4.78 -14.89
N TRP A 96 5.84 5.67 -14.98
CA TRP A 96 6.55 5.90 -16.25
C TRP A 96 7.41 4.72 -16.66
N SER A 97 8.10 4.07 -15.74
CA SER A 97 8.88 2.87 -16.02
C SER A 97 8.01 1.72 -16.50
N PHE A 98 6.86 1.52 -15.88
CA PHE A 98 5.89 0.51 -16.31
C PHE A 98 5.31 0.84 -17.69
N TYR A 99 5.00 2.12 -17.96
CA TYR A 99 4.60 2.60 -19.28
C TYR A 99 5.65 2.30 -20.34
N MET A 100 6.92 2.66 -20.11
CA MET A 100 8.00 2.44 -21.06
C MET A 100 8.20 0.97 -21.41
N GLN A 101 7.98 0.06 -20.47
CA GLN A 101 8.07 -1.38 -20.69
C GLN A 101 6.84 -1.97 -21.40
N ASN A 102 5.71 -1.27 -21.38
CA ASN A 102 4.41 -1.79 -21.86
C ASN A 102 3.72 -0.87 -22.87
N GLN A 103 4.47 -0.12 -23.68
CA GLN A 103 3.93 0.89 -24.61
C GLN A 103 2.89 0.32 -25.60
N ASN A 104 2.97 -0.97 -25.93
CA ASN A 104 2.00 -1.60 -26.81
C ASN A 104 0.60 -1.75 -26.19
N HIS A 105 0.48 -1.64 -24.87
CA HIS A 105 -0.77 -1.86 -24.12
C HIS A 105 -1.17 -0.64 -23.28
N ILE A 106 -0.33 0.38 -23.27
CA ILE A 106 -0.55 1.59 -22.48
C ILE A 106 -0.31 2.79 -23.37
N ARG A 107 -1.24 3.73 -23.36
CA ARG A 107 -1.09 5.02 -24.06
C ARG A 107 -1.16 6.18 -23.07
N GLN A 108 -0.56 7.28 -23.44
CA GLN A 108 -0.64 8.53 -22.68
C GLN A 108 -1.73 9.40 -23.25
N GLU A 109 -2.58 9.96 -22.40
CA GLU A 109 -3.60 10.93 -22.76
C GLU A 109 -3.60 12.11 -21.78
N LYS A 110 -4.01 13.29 -22.24
CA LYS A 110 -4.27 14.43 -21.34
C LYS A 110 -5.74 14.46 -20.95
N ASP A 111 -6.01 14.67 -19.67
CA ASP A 111 -7.39 14.91 -19.20
C ASP A 111 -7.88 16.33 -19.60
N ARG A 112 -9.13 16.64 -19.26
CA ARG A 112 -9.75 17.96 -19.55
C ARG A 112 -9.04 19.14 -18.86
N LYS A 113 -8.18 18.87 -17.85
CA LYS A 113 -7.39 19.86 -17.12
C LYS A 113 -5.92 19.88 -17.58
N GLY A 114 -5.58 19.18 -18.66
CA GLY A 114 -4.22 19.08 -19.20
C GLY A 114 -3.29 18.14 -18.44
N ARG A 115 -3.76 17.41 -17.42
CA ARG A 115 -2.94 16.48 -16.63
C ARG A 115 -2.71 15.19 -17.40
N ASN A 116 -1.51 14.62 -17.29
CA ASN A 116 -1.17 13.36 -17.92
C ASN A 116 -1.85 12.18 -17.23
N ASN A 117 -2.55 11.38 -18.00
CA ASN A 117 -3.11 10.10 -17.62
C ASN A 117 -2.41 8.97 -18.38
N LEU A 118 -2.29 7.81 -17.74
CA LEU A 118 -1.96 6.56 -18.39
C LEU A 118 -3.25 5.75 -18.61
N VAL A 119 -3.45 5.33 -19.84
CA VAL A 119 -4.64 4.57 -20.27
C VAL A 119 -4.20 3.13 -20.54
N PHE A 120 -4.74 2.22 -19.76
CA PHE A 120 -4.41 0.79 -19.79
C PHE A 120 -5.49 0.04 -20.55
N GLN A 121 -5.10 -0.73 -21.56
CA GLN A 121 -6.01 -1.61 -22.27
C GLN A 121 -6.20 -2.92 -21.47
N ILE A 122 -7.41 -3.13 -20.98
CA ILE A 122 -7.76 -4.31 -20.16
C ILE A 122 -8.30 -5.44 -21.04
N THR A 123 -9.12 -5.09 -22.05
CA THR A 123 -9.59 -5.99 -23.10
C THR A 123 -9.56 -5.23 -24.43
N GLU A 124 -9.88 -5.89 -25.55
CA GLU A 124 -9.98 -5.26 -26.87
C GLU A 124 -10.92 -4.05 -26.86
N GLU A 125 -12.01 -4.12 -26.09
CA GLU A 125 -13.05 -3.08 -26.04
C GLU A 125 -12.96 -2.15 -24.83
N LYS A 126 -12.17 -2.51 -23.78
CA LYS A 126 -12.17 -1.80 -22.51
C LYS A 126 -10.80 -1.27 -22.13
N SER A 127 -10.75 0.03 -21.89
CA SER A 127 -9.59 0.73 -21.34
C SER A 127 -9.94 1.42 -20.02
N ILE A 128 -8.95 1.57 -19.14
CA ILE A 128 -9.06 2.30 -17.88
C ILE A 128 -7.97 3.37 -17.85
N ALA A 129 -8.34 4.61 -17.51
CA ALA A 129 -7.45 5.74 -17.40
C ALA A 129 -7.20 6.11 -15.93
N PHE A 130 -5.93 6.33 -15.58
CA PHE A 130 -5.55 6.84 -14.26
C PHE A 130 -4.58 8.01 -14.39
N PRO A 131 -4.69 9.05 -13.54
CA PRO A 131 -3.61 10.02 -13.34
C PRO A 131 -2.29 9.31 -13.02
N VAL A 132 -1.17 9.84 -13.50
CA VAL A 132 0.15 9.17 -13.40
C VAL A 132 0.47 8.72 -11.97
N LEU A 133 0.29 9.58 -10.96
CA LEU A 133 0.55 9.22 -9.56
C LEU A 133 -0.35 8.07 -9.08
N ARG A 134 -1.62 8.08 -9.48
CA ARG A 134 -2.56 7.01 -9.14
C ARG A 134 -2.17 5.70 -9.82
N ALA A 135 -1.80 5.76 -11.10
CA ALA A 135 -1.29 4.60 -11.82
C ALA A 135 -0.06 4.02 -11.12
N GLY A 136 0.90 4.87 -10.76
CA GLY A 136 2.11 4.45 -10.04
C GLY A 136 1.82 3.78 -8.70
N PHE A 137 0.87 4.33 -7.93
CA PHE A 137 0.44 3.72 -6.68
C PHE A 137 -0.17 2.33 -6.89
N LEU A 138 -1.06 2.17 -7.86
CA LEU A 138 -1.70 0.88 -8.16
C LEU A 138 -0.70 -0.16 -8.68
N ILE A 139 0.28 0.27 -9.48
CA ILE A 139 1.37 -0.58 -9.96
C ILE A 139 2.28 -0.98 -8.80
N TRP A 140 2.65 -0.05 -7.91
CA TRP A 140 3.39 -0.38 -6.69
C TRP A 140 2.62 -1.37 -5.81
N TYR A 141 1.32 -1.16 -5.65
CA TYR A 141 0.45 -2.09 -4.92
C TYR A 141 0.50 -3.50 -5.53
N TYR A 142 0.43 -3.60 -6.86
CA TYR A 142 0.62 -4.86 -7.57
C TYR A 142 1.98 -5.51 -7.27
N TYR A 143 3.08 -4.74 -7.32
CA TYR A 143 4.41 -5.26 -7.01
C TYR A 143 4.53 -5.72 -5.54
N ALA A 144 3.90 -5.02 -4.61
CA ALA A 144 3.84 -5.45 -3.22
C ALA A 144 3.15 -6.82 -3.08
N LEU A 145 2.01 -7.01 -3.74
CA LEU A 145 1.31 -8.29 -3.74
C LEU A 145 2.11 -9.39 -4.44
N LYS A 146 2.77 -9.06 -5.53
CA LYS A 146 3.68 -9.97 -6.23
C LYS A 146 4.82 -10.42 -5.30
N TYR A 147 5.43 -9.51 -4.58
CA TYR A 147 6.46 -9.83 -3.57
C TYR A 147 5.92 -10.77 -2.50
N LEU A 148 4.74 -10.50 -1.96
CA LEU A 148 4.10 -11.36 -0.96
C LEU A 148 3.87 -12.79 -1.50
N SER A 149 3.48 -12.92 -2.78
CA SER A 149 3.33 -14.22 -3.41
C SER A 149 4.66 -14.92 -3.66
N ASP A 150 5.59 -14.22 -4.30
CA ASP A 150 6.83 -14.83 -4.81
C ASP A 150 7.84 -15.13 -3.70
N VAL A 151 7.97 -14.22 -2.72
CA VAL A 151 8.95 -14.31 -1.65
C VAL A 151 8.35 -14.88 -0.36
N LYS A 152 7.22 -14.34 0.08
CA LYS A 152 6.57 -14.78 1.32
C LYS A 152 5.64 -15.99 1.13
N LYS A 153 5.42 -16.43 -0.14
CA LYS A 153 4.57 -17.56 -0.51
C LYS A 153 3.12 -17.45 -0.05
N ILE A 154 2.64 -16.23 0.11
CA ILE A 154 1.25 -15.94 0.49
C ILE A 154 0.38 -15.98 -0.76
N LYS A 155 -0.73 -16.71 -0.70
CA LYS A 155 -1.65 -16.96 -1.82
C LYS A 155 -3.11 -16.79 -1.38
N GLY A 156 -4.00 -16.74 -2.36
CA GLY A 156 -5.44 -16.79 -2.15
C GLY A 156 -6.10 -15.42 -2.04
N LYS A 157 -7.07 -15.29 -1.14
CA LYS A 157 -7.94 -14.12 -1.06
C LYS A 157 -7.35 -13.04 -0.16
N PHE A 158 -7.20 -11.85 -0.72
CA PHE A 158 -6.78 -10.64 -0.03
C PHE A 158 -7.98 -9.71 0.15
N LEU A 159 -8.25 -9.30 1.39
CA LEU A 159 -9.33 -8.37 1.73
C LEU A 159 -8.74 -6.97 1.94
N SER A 160 -9.23 -5.99 1.17
CA SER A 160 -8.77 -4.60 1.29
C SER A 160 -9.96 -3.65 1.26
N ASP A 161 -10.10 -2.79 2.26
CA ASP A 161 -11.08 -1.71 2.26
C ASP A 161 -10.56 -0.45 1.55
N TYR A 162 -9.26 -0.35 1.28
CA TYR A 162 -8.66 0.76 0.54
C TYR A 162 -9.39 1.03 -0.79
N PHE A 163 -9.66 -0.04 -1.56
CA PHE A 163 -10.41 0.08 -2.80
C PHE A 163 -11.90 0.34 -2.58
N ALA A 164 -12.36 0.35 -1.34
CA ALA A 164 -13.71 0.72 -0.95
C ALA A 164 -13.87 2.22 -0.64
N SER A 165 -12.80 3.02 -0.59
CA SER A 165 -12.86 4.46 -0.31
C SER A 165 -13.13 5.33 -1.55
N ASP A 166 -13.80 6.49 -1.38
CA ASP A 166 -14.51 7.24 -2.42
C ASP A 166 -13.70 8.25 -3.23
N GLU A 167 -12.46 8.03 -3.56
CA GLU A 167 -11.64 9.04 -4.22
C GLU A 167 -12.00 9.37 -5.68
N LEU A 168 -12.86 8.59 -6.32
CA LEU A 168 -13.30 8.80 -7.71
C LEU A 168 -14.82 8.99 -7.88
N GLY A 169 -15.53 9.32 -6.78
CA GLY A 169 -16.98 9.50 -6.80
C GLY A 169 -17.75 8.22 -6.40
N PRO A 170 -19.06 8.35 -6.10
CA PRO A 170 -19.83 7.25 -5.54
C PRO A 170 -19.93 6.07 -6.52
N GLY A 171 -19.30 4.96 -6.18
CA GLY A 171 -19.60 3.63 -6.71
C GLY A 171 -18.72 3.09 -7.82
N GLU A 172 -18.23 3.87 -8.78
CA GLU A 172 -17.49 3.33 -9.95
C GLU A 172 -15.96 3.28 -9.78
N GLY A 173 -15.37 4.26 -9.11
CA GLY A 173 -13.92 4.36 -8.97
C GLY A 173 -13.27 3.31 -8.08
N LYS A 174 -14.01 2.79 -7.12
CA LYS A 174 -13.57 1.75 -6.17
C LYS A 174 -13.29 0.42 -6.87
N ALA A 175 -14.20 0.03 -7.75
CA ALA A 175 -14.09 -1.19 -8.51
C ALA A 175 -12.95 -1.14 -9.54
N LEU A 176 -12.63 0.06 -10.07
CA LEU A 176 -11.63 0.20 -11.13
C LEU A 176 -10.21 -0.05 -10.65
N GLY A 177 -9.83 0.46 -9.47
CA GLY A 177 -8.50 0.22 -8.90
C GLY A 177 -8.27 -1.26 -8.59
N ALA A 178 -9.22 -1.89 -7.90
CA ALA A 178 -9.16 -3.33 -7.61
C ALA A 178 -9.19 -4.17 -8.88
N ALA A 179 -10.03 -3.82 -9.87
CA ALA A 179 -10.09 -4.51 -11.15
C ALA A 179 -8.76 -4.41 -11.90
N PHE A 180 -8.12 -3.23 -11.90
CA PHE A 180 -6.83 -3.04 -12.53
C PHE A 180 -5.72 -3.87 -11.87
N VAL A 181 -5.61 -3.84 -10.54
CA VAL A 181 -4.61 -4.64 -9.83
C VAL A 181 -4.86 -6.14 -10.05
N ASN A 182 -6.12 -6.60 -9.96
CA ASN A 182 -6.48 -7.98 -10.25
C ASN A 182 -6.15 -8.40 -11.70
N PHE A 183 -6.32 -7.48 -12.66
CA PHE A 183 -5.90 -7.70 -14.04
C PHE A 183 -4.38 -7.93 -14.12
N LEU A 184 -3.55 -7.10 -13.48
CA LEU A 184 -2.09 -7.26 -13.47
C LEU A 184 -1.67 -8.59 -12.79
N LEU A 185 -2.30 -8.94 -11.68
CA LEU A 185 -2.06 -10.20 -10.97
C LEU A 185 -2.35 -11.41 -11.86
N LYS A 186 -3.48 -11.38 -12.58
CA LYS A 186 -3.87 -12.44 -13.52
C LYS A 186 -2.88 -12.55 -14.69
N GLN A 187 -2.46 -11.43 -15.28
CA GLN A 187 -1.46 -11.43 -16.36
C GLN A 187 -0.12 -12.04 -15.91
N SER A 188 0.21 -11.94 -14.63
CA SER A 188 1.40 -12.53 -14.04
C SER A 188 1.23 -13.96 -13.52
N ASN A 189 0.07 -14.61 -13.78
CA ASN A 189 -0.28 -15.95 -13.31
C ASN A 189 -0.16 -16.12 -11.78
N LEU A 190 -0.45 -15.05 -11.02
CA LEU A 190 -0.41 -15.10 -9.57
C LEU A 190 -1.74 -15.60 -9.01
N ASP A 191 -1.66 -16.56 -8.08
CA ASP A 191 -2.82 -17.09 -7.34
C ASP A 191 -3.21 -16.16 -6.19
N ILE A 192 -3.52 -14.92 -6.53
CA ILE A 192 -3.97 -13.88 -5.62
C ILE A 192 -5.17 -13.15 -6.23
N GLN A 193 -6.16 -12.85 -5.39
CA GLN A 193 -7.30 -12.02 -5.77
C GLN A 193 -7.62 -11.01 -4.68
N ILE A 194 -7.66 -9.73 -5.03
CA ILE A 194 -8.18 -8.68 -4.15
C ILE A 194 -9.69 -8.74 -4.16
N SER A 195 -10.28 -8.78 -2.97
CA SER A 195 -11.72 -8.72 -2.76
C SER A 195 -12.06 -7.53 -1.87
N LEU A 196 -13.11 -6.82 -2.21
CA LEU A 196 -13.66 -5.76 -1.38
C LEU A 196 -14.51 -6.37 -0.26
N PRO A 197 -14.49 -5.80 0.96
CA PRO A 197 -15.40 -6.22 2.02
C PRO A 197 -16.84 -5.84 1.63
N THR A 198 -17.66 -6.86 1.37
CA THR A 198 -19.01 -6.68 0.80
C THR A 198 -20.13 -6.72 1.83
N ASN A 199 -19.82 -7.04 3.09
CA ASN A 199 -20.84 -7.13 4.14
C ASN A 199 -20.31 -6.64 5.51
N GLU A 200 -21.22 -6.39 6.45
CA GLU A 200 -20.93 -5.88 7.80
C GLU A 200 -19.96 -6.77 8.59
N ARG A 201 -19.98 -8.09 8.39
CA ARG A 201 -19.05 -9.02 9.04
C ARG A 201 -17.59 -8.73 8.68
N PHE A 202 -17.33 -8.28 7.47
CA PHE A 202 -15.98 -8.00 6.98
C PHE A 202 -15.48 -6.59 7.28
N LYS A 203 -16.35 -5.70 7.77
CA LYS A 203 -16.08 -4.28 8.00
C LYS A 203 -14.91 -3.99 8.97
N ASN A 204 -14.61 -4.93 9.86
CA ASN A 204 -13.58 -4.76 10.88
C ASN A 204 -12.39 -5.71 10.72
N LEU A 205 -12.39 -6.60 9.71
CA LEU A 205 -11.33 -7.60 9.55
C LEU A 205 -9.97 -6.99 9.22
N ASP A 206 -9.96 -5.78 8.66
CA ASP A 206 -8.76 -5.02 8.31
C ASP A 206 -8.12 -4.26 9.50
N ARG A 207 -8.75 -4.25 10.68
CA ARG A 207 -8.31 -3.41 11.80
C ARG A 207 -6.88 -3.67 12.25
N ILE A 208 -6.42 -4.91 12.24
CA ILE A 208 -5.05 -5.24 12.60
C ILE A 208 -4.08 -4.69 11.56
N SER A 209 -4.37 -4.86 10.27
CA SER A 209 -3.55 -4.28 9.19
C SER A 209 -3.56 -2.74 9.19
N ASP A 210 -4.70 -2.10 9.49
CA ASP A 210 -4.79 -0.65 9.68
C ASP A 210 -3.84 -0.16 10.79
N TYR A 211 -3.81 -0.83 11.94
CA TYR A 211 -2.93 -0.46 13.03
C TYR A 211 -1.45 -0.71 12.74
N PHE A 212 -1.06 -1.86 12.18
CA PHE A 212 0.32 -2.10 11.79
C PHE A 212 0.77 -1.15 10.67
N CYS A 213 -0.09 -0.91 9.70
CA CYS A 213 0.17 0.04 8.62
C CYS A 213 0.45 1.44 9.17
N GLY A 214 -0.43 1.94 10.03
CA GLY A 214 -0.28 3.25 10.65
C GLY A 214 0.94 3.35 11.57
N TRP A 215 1.25 2.30 12.33
CA TRP A 215 2.41 2.27 13.21
C TRP A 215 3.72 2.33 12.40
N VAL A 216 3.92 1.44 11.43
CA VAL A 216 5.10 1.43 10.56
C VAL A 216 5.21 2.71 9.75
N ASN A 217 4.10 3.20 9.20
CA ASN A 217 4.08 4.45 8.45
C ASN A 217 4.50 5.66 9.33
N SER A 218 4.09 5.69 10.60
CA SER A 218 4.51 6.73 11.54
C SER A 218 6.01 6.68 11.86
N ILE A 219 6.60 5.49 11.93
CA ILE A 219 8.05 5.29 12.10
C ILE A 219 8.79 5.78 10.86
N ARG A 220 8.36 5.34 9.67
CA ARG A 220 8.99 5.73 8.38
C ARG A 220 8.96 7.23 8.13
N ASN A 221 7.89 7.91 8.53
CA ASN A 221 7.71 9.35 8.38
C ASN A 221 8.21 10.15 9.60
N LEU A 222 8.98 9.55 10.50
CA LEU A 222 9.59 10.19 11.68
C LEU A 222 8.57 10.89 12.60
N SER A 223 7.33 10.42 12.61
CA SER A 223 6.25 10.95 13.44
C SER A 223 5.95 10.09 14.69
N ALA A 224 6.56 8.91 14.78
CA ALA A 224 6.46 8.05 15.96
C ALA A 224 7.35 8.56 17.10
N THR A 225 6.93 8.32 18.35
CA THR A 225 7.79 8.56 19.51
C THR A 225 8.92 7.52 19.56
N LYS A 226 10.02 7.87 20.23
CA LYS A 226 11.14 6.92 20.45
C LYS A 226 10.67 5.63 21.11
N GLU A 227 9.80 5.73 22.11
CA GLU A 227 9.21 4.58 22.79
C GLU A 227 8.46 3.66 21.83
N ASN A 228 7.68 4.21 20.89
CA ASN A 228 6.93 3.42 19.91
C ASN A 228 7.83 2.76 18.86
N ILE A 229 8.99 3.37 18.54
CA ILE A 229 10.02 2.75 17.69
C ILE A 229 10.64 1.57 18.44
N GLU A 230 11.11 1.77 19.67
CA GLU A 230 11.71 0.72 20.51
C GLU A 230 10.76 -0.47 20.74
N LYS A 231 9.46 -0.19 20.92
CA LYS A 231 8.45 -1.25 21.04
C LYS A 231 8.28 -2.04 19.73
N PHE A 232 8.33 -1.38 18.58
CA PHE A 232 8.24 -2.08 17.31
C PHE A 232 9.47 -2.97 17.06
N ASP A 233 10.66 -2.44 17.35
CA ASP A 233 11.91 -3.20 17.24
C ASP A 233 11.90 -4.43 18.20
N LEU A 234 11.42 -4.25 19.42
CA LEU A 234 11.24 -5.35 20.36
C LEU A 234 10.28 -6.42 19.81
N LEU A 235 9.15 -5.98 19.22
CA LEU A 235 8.13 -6.87 18.66
C LEU A 235 8.69 -7.70 17.50
N SER A 236 9.32 -7.05 16.51
CA SER A 236 9.87 -7.71 15.33
C SER A 236 11.07 -8.61 15.64
N ASN A 237 11.91 -8.22 16.62
CA ASN A 237 13.03 -9.03 17.05
C ASN A 237 12.60 -10.30 17.82
N LYS A 238 11.49 -10.23 18.56
CA LYS A 238 10.98 -11.38 19.32
C LYS A 238 10.06 -12.29 18.52
N ASN A 239 9.39 -11.76 17.51
CA ASN A 239 8.44 -12.53 16.71
C ASN A 239 8.82 -12.47 15.22
N PRO A 240 9.39 -13.55 14.66
CA PRO A 240 9.84 -13.60 13.26
C PRO A 240 8.69 -13.56 12.23
N MET A 241 7.43 -13.68 12.67
CA MET A 241 6.27 -13.51 11.80
C MET A 241 5.99 -12.03 11.47
N ILE A 242 6.65 -11.10 12.18
CA ILE A 242 6.44 -9.67 12.00
C ILE A 242 7.61 -9.04 11.26
N ASP A 243 7.39 -8.70 9.99
CA ASP A 243 8.35 -8.03 9.12
C ASP A 243 7.81 -6.63 8.76
N GLY A 244 8.29 -5.63 9.50
CA GLY A 244 7.75 -4.27 9.43
C GLY A 244 8.45 -3.34 8.45
N PHE A 245 9.60 -3.72 7.89
CA PHE A 245 10.44 -2.80 7.15
C PHE A 245 10.88 -3.31 5.78
N ILE A 246 9.93 -3.93 5.06
CA ILE A 246 10.17 -4.41 3.71
C ILE A 246 10.24 -3.21 2.77
N TYR A 247 11.35 -3.08 2.06
CA TYR A 247 11.50 -2.18 0.93
C TYR A 247 11.67 -3.03 -0.33
N ILE A 248 10.79 -2.84 -1.30
CA ILE A 248 10.91 -3.51 -2.59
C ILE A 248 11.67 -2.56 -3.50
N PRO A 249 12.90 -2.89 -3.92
CA PRO A 249 13.57 -2.14 -4.97
C PRO A 249 12.79 -2.35 -6.26
N LEU A 250 12.02 -1.35 -6.66
CA LEU A 250 11.01 -1.51 -7.71
C LEU A 250 11.59 -1.58 -9.11
N LEU A 251 12.80 -1.07 -9.32
CA LEU A 251 13.55 -1.17 -10.56
C LEU A 251 15.03 -0.89 -10.31
N THR A 252 15.84 -1.90 -10.47
CA THR A 252 17.25 -1.70 -10.70
C THR A 252 17.42 -1.55 -12.21
N ILE A 253 17.77 -0.36 -12.68
CA ILE A 253 18.16 -0.13 -14.07
C ILE A 253 19.64 -0.42 -14.13
N ILE A 254 19.98 -1.48 -14.83
CA ILE A 254 21.36 -1.90 -15.06
C ILE A 254 21.74 -1.41 -16.46
N ASP A 255 22.88 -0.73 -16.57
CA ASP A 255 23.45 -0.35 -17.87
C ASP A 255 24.07 -1.57 -18.59
N GLU A 256 24.58 -1.36 -19.79
CA GLU A 256 25.21 -2.40 -20.62
C GLU A 256 26.43 -3.03 -19.96
N ASN A 257 27.01 -2.40 -18.93
CA ASN A 257 28.18 -2.88 -18.17
C ASN A 257 27.77 -3.59 -16.86
N GLY A 258 26.46 -3.72 -16.59
CA GLY A 258 25.95 -4.31 -15.35
C GLY A 258 25.94 -3.38 -14.15
N THR A 259 26.13 -2.06 -14.34
CA THR A 259 26.13 -1.06 -13.27
C THR A 259 24.71 -0.57 -12.97
N ASP A 260 24.35 -0.48 -11.69
CA ASP A 260 23.06 0.10 -11.26
C ASP A 260 23.07 1.62 -11.46
N ILE A 261 22.34 2.09 -12.47
CA ILE A 261 22.16 3.51 -12.80
C ILE A 261 20.81 4.08 -12.40
N THR A 262 20.05 3.36 -11.59
CA THR A 262 18.68 3.72 -11.17
C THR A 262 18.63 5.12 -10.57
N SER A 263 19.54 5.44 -9.63
CA SER A 263 19.58 6.74 -8.95
C SER A 263 19.91 7.89 -9.90
N GLU A 264 20.75 7.67 -10.91
CA GLU A 264 21.11 8.68 -11.90
C GLU A 264 19.93 8.99 -12.82
N ILE A 265 19.25 7.95 -13.29
CA ILE A 265 18.07 8.11 -14.16
C ILE A 265 16.93 8.75 -13.39
N MET A 266 16.69 8.35 -12.13
CA MET A 266 15.69 9.00 -11.29
C MET A 266 15.95 10.48 -11.11
N ARG A 267 17.20 10.88 -10.89
CA ARG A 267 17.57 12.29 -10.79
C ARG A 267 17.26 13.04 -12.08
N LYS A 268 17.65 12.51 -13.25
CA LYS A 268 17.38 13.12 -14.55
C LYS A 268 15.91 13.29 -14.86
N VAL A 269 15.07 12.31 -14.49
CA VAL A 269 13.61 12.38 -14.65
C VAL A 269 13.00 13.46 -13.76
N ILE A 270 13.44 13.58 -12.50
CA ILE A 270 12.98 14.60 -11.56
C ILE A 270 13.39 16.01 -12.03
N GLU A 271 14.63 16.16 -12.49
CA GLU A 271 15.15 17.43 -13.03
C GLU A 271 14.43 17.82 -14.33
N GLY A 272 14.20 16.87 -15.24
CA GLY A 272 13.46 17.10 -16.50
C GLY A 272 11.99 17.46 -16.30
N SER A 273 11.35 16.94 -15.24
CA SER A 273 9.97 17.30 -14.92
C SER A 273 9.84 18.73 -14.34
N LYS A 274 10.88 19.26 -13.70
CA LYS A 274 10.91 20.66 -13.21
C LYS A 274 11.06 21.68 -14.35
N ILE A 275 11.86 21.36 -15.37
CA ILE A 275 12.08 22.25 -16.53
C ILE A 275 10.81 22.46 -17.35
N ASN A 276 9.95 21.45 -17.44
CA ASN A 276 8.65 21.57 -18.16
C ASN A 276 7.59 22.33 -17.36
N GLY A 277 7.71 22.47 -16.04
CA GLY A 277 6.80 23.26 -15.20
C GLY A 277 7.10 24.76 -15.18
N GLU A 278 8.35 25.15 -15.42
CA GLU A 278 8.77 26.57 -15.41
C GLU A 278 8.53 27.27 -16.77
N ASN A 279 8.42 26.52 -17.85
CA ASN A 279 8.14 27.08 -19.20
C ASN A 279 6.64 27.32 -19.48
N GLU A 280 5.73 26.94 -18.59
CA GLU A 280 4.30 27.20 -18.73
C GLU A 280 3.83 28.44 -17.90
N GLN A 281 4.74 29.18 -17.25
CA GLN A 281 4.43 30.39 -16.47
C GLN A 281 4.97 31.71 -17.09
N ASN A 282 5.38 31.70 -18.38
CA ASN A 282 5.74 32.93 -19.10
C ASN A 282 4.83 33.15 -20.30
#